data_12fdd08a7a8f5fdd6c6ccc14827f70cc
#
_entry.id   12fdd08a7a8f5fdd6c6ccc14827f70cc
#
_cell.length_a   1.000
_cell.length_b   1.000
_cell.length_c   1.000
_cell.angle_alpha   90.00
_cell.angle_beta   90.00
_cell.angle_gamma   90.00
#
_symmetry.space_group_name_H-M   'P 1'
#
loop_
_entity.id
_entity.type
_entity.pdbx_description
1 polymer ?
#
loop_
_entity_poly.entity_id
_entity_poly.type
_entity_poly.pdbx_seq_one_letter_code
_entity_poly.pdbx_strand_id
1 'polypeptide(L)'
;MSSNRPKYRSAAWFETKEIYGWLRQAAFKAEGFTESAYAGRPIIGICNSWSELTHCNANLRQLADAVKRGVWQAGGFPLEFPVMSLGEYNMLPTTMMYRNLMSMDVEESISANPLDGVVLLGGCDKTTPALLMGAASSDIPAILLTGGPQLKGNWNGEELGSCTDCRRYYQELRAGRITEKDWVDIQSSIIRSAGHCMVMGTASTMASMGEALGISLPGNAAIPAVDSRRAQLAETTGRQIVSIVDQELRPSSILTIEAFENAIRTLHAIGGSTNAIIHLTAIAGRLGIDLPQSIFNELSVTTPHIVDLKPSGKFLMEDLFYAGGITGVLREISSLLHTEVPTVTGLTLGENISVGGVRNQEVIRSIDNPLNPEGGLAVLTGSLAPNGAIIKPTAASSELLCHRGRAVVFENHEIMLQTIDDPDLDITAQDIMVMRNSGPIGGPGMPEWGDIPIPKKLLAKGVTDMVRISDARMSGTAFGTVIIHVAPESAVGGPLGAVQTGDIIELDVPKRRIDLLLEESEIQSRLSGNKPVKEHYKRGYGRIFTKHVLQADQGCDFDFLRG
;
A
#
# COMPACT_ATOMS: atom_id res chain seq x y z
N MET A 1 35.36 21.27 25.83
CA MET A 1 35.42 21.83 24.46
C MET A 1 34.07 21.54 23.87
N SER A 2 33.14 22.50 23.83
CA SER A 2 31.84 22.35 23.17
C SER A 2 32.10 22.11 21.68
N SER A 3 31.59 21.02 21.16
CA SER A 3 31.69 20.69 19.73
C SER A 3 31.05 21.82 18.92
N ASN A 4 31.85 22.52 18.13
CA ASN A 4 31.44 23.63 17.28
C ASN A 4 30.74 23.09 16.02
N ARG A 5 29.90 22.03 16.16
CA ARG A 5 29.07 21.55 15.08
C ARG A 5 27.81 22.39 15.02
N PRO A 6 27.40 22.88 13.84
CA PRO A 6 26.14 23.58 13.70
C PRO A 6 25.01 22.69 14.20
N LYS A 7 24.03 23.28 14.89
CA LYS A 7 22.87 22.54 15.46
C LYS A 7 22.03 21.87 14.37
N TYR A 8 21.94 22.50 13.20
CA TYR A 8 21.09 22.07 12.09
C TYR A 8 21.89 21.79 10.81
N ARG A 9 21.45 20.86 10.00
CA ARG A 9 22.01 20.54 8.67
C ARG A 9 21.90 21.75 7.73
N SER A 10 20.82 22.52 7.86
CA SER A 10 20.55 23.76 7.10
C SER A 10 21.55 24.89 7.34
N ALA A 11 22.38 24.81 8.36
CA ALA A 11 23.50 25.75 8.57
C ALA A 11 24.43 25.83 7.35
N ALA A 12 24.54 24.74 6.57
CA ALA A 12 25.25 24.73 5.29
C ALA A 12 24.69 25.73 4.27
N TRP A 13 23.42 26.16 4.41
CA TRP A 13 22.84 27.21 3.54
C TRP A 13 23.08 28.61 4.06
N PHE A 14 22.95 28.83 5.35
CA PHE A 14 22.78 30.17 5.90
C PHE A 14 23.94 30.65 6.80
N GLU A 15 24.75 29.72 7.35
CA GLU A 15 25.84 30.06 8.26
C GLU A 15 27.21 30.17 7.56
N THR A 16 27.28 29.79 6.28
CA THR A 16 28.52 29.94 5.49
C THR A 16 28.76 31.40 5.10
N LYS A 17 29.99 31.88 5.32
CA LYS A 17 30.41 33.23 4.94
C LYS A 17 30.87 33.33 3.47
N GLU A 18 30.81 32.23 2.73
CA GLU A 18 31.20 32.17 1.35
C GLU A 18 30.14 32.77 0.41
N ILE A 19 30.52 33.05 -0.84
CA ILE A 19 29.65 33.64 -1.85
C ILE A 19 28.33 32.88 -2.04
N TYR A 20 28.35 31.53 -1.93
CA TYR A 20 27.15 30.72 -2.07
C TYR A 20 26.16 30.89 -0.93
N GLY A 21 26.63 31.10 0.32
CA GLY A 21 25.74 31.40 1.45
C GLY A 21 25.06 32.77 1.23
N TRP A 22 25.79 33.75 0.78
CA TRP A 22 25.25 35.07 0.43
C TRP A 22 24.20 34.99 -0.69
N LEU A 23 24.49 34.24 -1.77
CA LEU A 23 23.56 34.06 -2.89
C LEU A 23 22.25 33.35 -2.44
N ARG A 24 22.34 32.32 -1.60
CA ARG A 24 21.15 31.62 -1.05
C ARG A 24 20.30 32.54 -0.23
N GLN A 25 20.91 33.33 0.68
CA GLN A 25 20.15 34.32 1.46
C GLN A 25 19.51 35.39 0.55
N ALA A 26 20.18 35.82 -0.51
CA ALA A 26 19.63 36.77 -1.47
C ALA A 26 18.44 36.17 -2.23
N ALA A 27 18.50 34.87 -2.60
CA ALA A 27 17.40 34.16 -3.23
C ALA A 27 16.15 34.09 -2.33
N PHE A 28 16.31 33.73 -1.06
CA PHE A 28 15.18 33.70 -0.11
C PHE A 28 14.58 35.09 0.15
N LYS A 29 15.41 36.13 0.16
CA LYS A 29 14.92 37.51 0.24
C LYS A 29 14.13 37.91 -1.02
N ALA A 30 14.51 37.40 -2.18
CA ALA A 30 13.78 37.61 -3.44
C ALA A 30 12.41 36.89 -3.45
N GLU A 31 12.26 35.80 -2.72
CA GLU A 31 10.98 35.12 -2.47
C GLU A 31 10.10 35.83 -1.41
N GLY A 32 10.59 36.93 -0.81
CA GLY A 32 9.87 37.73 0.17
C GLY A 32 10.11 37.34 1.63
N PHE A 33 11.04 36.42 1.91
CA PHE A 33 11.36 36.05 3.29
C PHE A 33 12.36 37.04 3.90
N THR A 34 12.06 37.48 5.12
CA THR A 34 13.02 38.25 5.94
C THR A 34 14.07 37.32 6.55
N GLU A 35 15.24 37.84 6.85
CA GLU A 35 16.31 37.05 7.51
C GLU A 35 15.84 36.42 8.83
N SER A 36 15.01 37.12 9.60
CA SER A 36 14.41 36.60 10.85
C SER A 36 13.48 35.41 10.64
N ALA A 37 13.03 35.14 9.42
CA ALA A 37 12.16 34.00 9.13
C ALA A 37 12.93 32.67 9.16
N TYR A 38 14.22 32.66 8.80
CA TYR A 38 15.04 31.44 8.68
C TYR A 38 16.29 31.41 9.59
N ALA A 39 16.81 32.56 10.02
CA ALA A 39 18.06 32.60 10.78
C ALA A 39 17.94 31.82 12.12
N GLY A 40 18.80 30.80 12.29
CA GLY A 40 18.85 29.97 13.49
C GLY A 40 17.63 29.07 13.71
N ARG A 41 16.80 28.86 12.69
CA ARG A 41 15.62 27.99 12.73
C ARG A 41 15.87 26.70 11.95
N PRO A 42 15.28 25.56 12.37
CA PRO A 42 15.31 24.36 11.54
C PRO A 42 14.47 24.58 10.29
N ILE A 43 14.98 24.12 9.14
CA ILE A 43 14.30 24.18 7.85
C ILE A 43 13.56 22.88 7.63
N ILE A 44 12.24 22.97 7.54
CA ILE A 44 11.34 21.84 7.39
C ILE A 44 10.83 21.78 5.95
N GLY A 45 11.21 20.71 5.25
CA GLY A 45 10.66 20.41 3.94
C GLY A 45 9.22 19.89 4.06
N ILE A 46 8.33 20.39 3.17
CA ILE A 46 7.00 19.82 3.00
C ILE A 46 6.99 19.15 1.64
N CYS A 47 7.24 17.84 1.66
CA CYS A 47 7.26 16.98 0.47
C CYS A 47 5.82 16.70 0.03
N ASN A 48 5.33 17.43 -0.97
CA ASN A 48 3.92 17.44 -1.33
C ASN A 48 3.68 16.72 -2.67
N SER A 49 2.93 15.61 -2.61
CA SER A 49 2.49 14.85 -3.79
C SER A 49 1.11 15.31 -4.32
N TRP A 50 0.70 16.54 -4.06
CA TRP A 50 -0.54 17.10 -4.58
C TRP A 50 -0.58 17.11 -6.11
N SER A 51 -1.75 16.80 -6.67
CA SER A 51 -2.01 16.91 -8.12
C SER A 51 -3.51 16.92 -8.40
N GLU A 52 -3.94 17.67 -9.39
CA GLU A 52 -5.30 17.59 -9.95
C GLU A 52 -5.55 16.29 -10.71
N LEU A 53 -4.49 15.61 -11.18
CA LEU A 53 -4.57 14.31 -11.85
C LEU A 53 -4.85 13.15 -10.87
N THR A 54 -4.71 13.38 -9.55
CA THR A 54 -4.84 12.36 -8.53
C THR A 54 -5.82 12.81 -7.46
N HIS A 55 -7.10 12.45 -7.59
CA HIS A 55 -8.15 12.87 -6.65
C HIS A 55 -7.87 12.45 -5.20
N CYS A 56 -7.16 11.33 -4.97
CA CYS A 56 -6.73 10.92 -3.63
C CYS A 56 -5.83 11.94 -2.94
N ASN A 57 -5.09 12.75 -3.73
CA ASN A 57 -4.13 13.75 -3.26
C ASN A 57 -4.67 15.19 -3.41
N ALA A 58 -5.90 15.36 -3.85
CA ALA A 58 -6.46 16.68 -4.19
C ALA A 58 -6.53 17.65 -3.00
N ASN A 59 -6.69 17.16 -1.77
CA ASN A 59 -6.75 17.97 -0.55
C ASN A 59 -5.38 18.27 0.08
N LEU A 60 -4.28 17.72 -0.43
CA LEU A 60 -2.94 17.85 0.18
C LEU A 60 -2.41 19.28 0.16
N ARG A 61 -2.80 20.11 -0.82
CA ARG A 61 -2.45 21.53 -0.85
C ARG A 61 -2.96 22.28 0.40
N GLN A 62 -4.21 22.03 0.78
CA GLN A 62 -4.82 22.64 1.98
C GLN A 62 -4.16 22.11 3.26
N LEU A 63 -3.78 20.83 3.28
CA LEU A 63 -3.06 20.23 4.41
C LEU A 63 -1.64 20.79 4.53
N ALA A 64 -0.96 21.06 3.41
CA ALA A 64 0.34 21.72 3.43
C ALA A 64 0.30 23.10 4.11
N ASP A 65 -0.74 23.90 3.87
CA ASP A 65 -0.94 25.18 4.54
C ASP A 65 -1.14 25.02 6.06
N ALA A 66 -1.86 23.98 6.48
CA ALA A 66 -2.02 23.68 7.90
C ALA A 66 -0.70 23.22 8.54
N VAL A 67 0.08 22.38 7.85
CA VAL A 67 1.42 21.97 8.29
C VAL A 67 2.33 23.19 8.45
N LYS A 68 2.38 24.09 7.46
CA LYS A 68 3.18 25.34 7.53
C LYS A 68 2.84 26.16 8.78
N ARG A 69 1.55 26.30 9.12
CA ARG A 69 1.14 26.99 10.37
C ARG A 69 1.75 26.33 11.60
N GLY A 70 1.71 24.99 11.68
CA GLY A 70 2.27 24.25 12.79
C GLY A 70 3.80 24.40 12.89
N VAL A 71 4.50 24.35 11.76
CA VAL A 71 5.96 24.56 11.70
C VAL A 71 6.33 25.97 12.19
N TRP A 72 5.63 27.00 11.70
CA TRP A 72 5.85 28.39 12.17
C TRP A 72 5.62 28.56 13.66
N GLN A 73 4.52 27.98 14.19
CA GLN A 73 4.20 28.03 15.61
C GLN A 73 5.29 27.40 16.49
N ALA A 74 5.92 26.34 15.99
CA ALA A 74 7.00 25.64 16.71
C ALA A 74 8.38 26.27 16.51
N GLY A 75 8.48 27.37 15.73
CA GLY A 75 9.74 28.08 15.51
C GLY A 75 10.58 27.55 14.36
N GLY A 76 10.06 26.65 13.53
CA GLY A 76 10.70 26.19 12.30
C GLY A 76 10.44 27.10 11.10
N PHE A 77 11.13 26.84 10.00
CA PHE A 77 10.94 27.52 8.71
C PHE A 77 10.47 26.51 7.66
N PRO A 78 9.19 26.53 7.22
CA PRO A 78 8.65 25.57 6.28
C PRO A 78 8.93 25.95 4.83
N LEU A 79 9.41 24.97 4.03
CA LEU A 79 9.60 25.09 2.59
C LEU A 79 8.89 23.93 1.89
N GLU A 80 7.87 24.23 1.09
CA GLU A 80 7.14 23.25 0.31
C GLU A 80 7.81 22.98 -1.03
N PHE A 81 7.93 21.70 -1.40
CA PHE A 81 8.41 21.27 -2.70
C PHE A 81 7.55 20.12 -3.25
N PRO A 82 7.35 20.08 -4.59
CA PRO A 82 6.57 19.03 -5.23
C PRO A 82 7.40 17.77 -5.44
N VAL A 83 6.71 16.63 -5.43
CA VAL A 83 7.19 15.35 -5.93
C VAL A 83 6.13 14.71 -6.80
N MET A 84 6.44 13.59 -7.47
CA MET A 84 5.47 12.87 -8.29
C MET A 84 4.19 12.57 -7.50
N SER A 85 3.05 12.60 -8.20
CA SER A 85 1.75 12.18 -7.68
C SER A 85 1.26 10.94 -8.43
N LEU A 86 1.10 9.82 -7.73
CA LEU A 86 0.72 8.55 -8.33
C LEU A 86 -0.77 8.30 -8.15
N GLY A 87 -1.55 8.44 -9.22
CA GLY A 87 -3.00 8.25 -9.23
C GLY A 87 -3.41 6.96 -9.92
N GLU A 88 -3.85 5.94 -9.16
CA GLU A 88 -4.13 4.59 -9.67
C GLU A 88 -5.18 4.56 -10.80
N TYR A 89 -6.14 5.47 -10.79
CA TYR A 89 -7.18 5.48 -11.83
C TYR A 89 -6.72 6.02 -13.18
N ASN A 90 -5.67 6.84 -13.23
CA ASN A 90 -5.30 7.59 -14.42
C ASN A 90 -3.97 7.15 -15.05
N MET A 91 -3.10 6.48 -14.27
CA MET A 91 -1.76 6.12 -14.74
C MET A 91 -1.72 4.70 -15.33
N LEU A 92 -1.15 4.56 -16.52
CA LEU A 92 -0.98 3.31 -17.21
C LEU A 92 0.51 2.96 -17.35
N PRO A 93 0.88 1.68 -17.35
CA PRO A 93 0.03 0.49 -17.17
C PRO A 93 -0.49 0.34 -15.73
N THR A 94 0.20 0.91 -14.74
CA THR A 94 -0.14 0.93 -13.31
C THR A 94 0.77 1.91 -12.56
N THR A 95 0.30 2.51 -11.48
CA THR A 95 1.13 3.35 -10.60
C THR A 95 2.29 2.60 -9.96
N MET A 96 2.17 1.28 -9.79
CA MET A 96 3.24 0.46 -9.20
C MET A 96 4.53 0.52 -10.02
N MET A 97 4.44 0.63 -11.34
CA MET A 97 5.61 0.83 -12.20
C MET A 97 6.40 2.09 -11.80
N TYR A 98 5.71 3.15 -11.35
CA TYR A 98 6.31 4.43 -11.03
C TYR A 98 6.63 4.63 -9.54
N ARG A 99 6.29 3.66 -8.66
CA ARG A 99 6.55 3.74 -7.21
C ARG A 99 8.05 3.95 -6.92
N ASN A 100 8.91 3.19 -7.57
CA ASN A 100 10.36 3.28 -7.35
C ASN A 100 10.92 4.59 -7.91
N LEU A 101 10.42 5.08 -9.06
CA LEU A 101 10.79 6.39 -9.60
C LEU A 101 10.44 7.52 -8.63
N MET A 102 9.21 7.50 -8.10
CA MET A 102 8.79 8.49 -7.10
C MET A 102 9.63 8.39 -5.82
N SER A 103 9.98 7.18 -5.37
CA SER A 103 10.83 7.04 -4.18
C SER A 103 12.22 7.64 -4.36
N MET A 104 12.79 7.53 -5.58
CA MET A 104 14.05 8.21 -5.94
C MET A 104 13.87 9.72 -6.00
N ASP A 105 12.78 10.21 -6.59
CA ASP A 105 12.45 11.65 -6.62
C ASP A 105 12.37 12.23 -5.20
N VAL A 106 11.72 11.53 -4.27
CA VAL A 106 11.64 11.92 -2.85
C VAL A 106 13.01 11.91 -2.19
N GLU A 107 13.77 10.84 -2.34
CA GLU A 107 15.10 10.67 -1.77
C GLU A 107 16.06 11.77 -2.24
N GLU A 108 16.15 12.00 -3.55
CA GLU A 108 17.05 13.00 -4.13
C GLU A 108 16.61 14.42 -3.80
N SER A 109 15.31 14.71 -3.80
CA SER A 109 14.80 16.03 -3.40
C SER A 109 15.13 16.37 -1.96
N ILE A 110 15.11 15.39 -1.06
CA ILE A 110 15.48 15.55 0.36
C ILE A 110 17.00 15.64 0.51
N SER A 111 17.75 14.76 -0.15
CA SER A 111 19.20 14.61 0.05
C SER A 111 20.00 15.75 -0.58
N ALA A 112 19.58 16.23 -1.75
CA ALA A 112 20.23 17.34 -2.45
C ALA A 112 20.05 18.70 -1.74
N ASN A 113 19.03 18.82 -0.89
CA ASN A 113 18.72 20.03 -0.15
C ASN A 113 19.04 19.84 1.35
N PRO A 114 19.74 20.78 2.04
CA PRO A 114 20.07 20.64 3.44
C PRO A 114 18.89 20.94 4.36
N LEU A 115 17.81 20.16 4.22
CA LEU A 115 16.65 20.18 5.09
C LEU A 115 17.00 19.54 6.44
N ASP A 116 16.43 20.02 7.51
CA ASP A 116 16.62 19.47 8.87
C ASP A 116 15.61 18.38 9.19
N GLY A 117 14.42 18.47 8.59
CA GLY A 117 13.37 17.47 8.68
C GLY A 117 12.35 17.61 7.55
N VAL A 118 11.50 16.60 7.38
CA VAL A 118 10.53 16.56 6.29
C VAL A 118 9.16 16.05 6.74
N VAL A 119 8.09 16.73 6.30
CA VAL A 119 6.72 16.23 6.38
C VAL A 119 6.36 15.64 5.02
N LEU A 120 5.97 14.37 5.01
CA LEU A 120 5.62 13.59 3.82
C LEU A 120 4.12 13.64 3.61
N LEU A 121 3.64 14.30 2.55
CA LEU A 121 2.22 14.41 2.23
C LEU A 121 1.84 13.48 1.10
N GLY A 122 0.99 12.48 1.39
CA GLY A 122 0.51 11.52 0.41
C GLY A 122 -0.85 10.94 0.76
N GLY A 123 -1.49 10.24 -0.17
CA GLY A 123 -2.82 9.71 0.07
C GLY A 123 -3.22 8.53 -0.82
N CYS A 124 -2.58 8.31 -1.95
CA CYS A 124 -2.92 7.22 -2.87
C CYS A 124 -2.08 5.97 -2.62
N ASP A 125 -2.49 4.86 -3.21
CA ASP A 125 -1.99 3.49 -3.00
C ASP A 125 -0.47 3.36 -3.02
N LYS A 126 0.20 3.97 -4.00
CA LYS A 126 1.66 3.86 -4.21
C LYS A 126 2.40 5.12 -3.79
N THR A 127 1.67 6.23 -3.57
CA THR A 127 2.24 7.48 -3.10
C THR A 127 2.81 7.33 -1.68
N THR A 128 2.00 6.79 -0.76
CA THR A 128 2.43 6.60 0.64
C THR A 128 3.66 5.70 0.77
N PRO A 129 3.72 4.49 0.17
CA PRO A 129 4.94 3.67 0.26
C PRO A 129 6.14 4.32 -0.44
N ALA A 130 5.97 5.02 -1.57
CA ALA A 130 7.07 5.72 -2.24
C ALA A 130 7.68 6.81 -1.36
N LEU A 131 6.85 7.59 -0.66
CA LEU A 131 7.29 8.59 0.32
C LEU A 131 8.08 7.96 1.46
N LEU A 132 7.59 6.84 2.03
CA LEU A 132 8.28 6.13 3.11
C LEU A 132 9.60 5.50 2.65
N MET A 133 9.66 4.95 1.43
CA MET A 133 10.90 4.43 0.84
C MET A 133 11.94 5.54 0.69
N GLY A 134 11.57 6.70 0.12
CA GLY A 134 12.49 7.84 -0.04
C GLY A 134 12.95 8.42 1.29
N ALA A 135 12.07 8.49 2.29
CA ALA A 135 12.42 8.94 3.64
C ALA A 135 13.35 7.96 4.36
N ALA A 136 13.13 6.64 4.19
CA ALA A 136 13.98 5.60 4.74
C ALA A 136 15.41 5.69 4.18
N SER A 137 15.54 5.90 2.85
CA SER A 137 16.85 6.07 2.21
C SER A 137 17.57 7.36 2.62
N SER A 138 16.83 8.47 2.76
CA SER A 138 17.41 9.78 3.12
C SER A 138 17.83 9.87 4.58
N ASP A 139 17.19 9.13 5.45
CA ASP A 139 17.39 9.01 6.89
C ASP A 139 17.59 10.36 7.63
N ILE A 140 16.75 11.35 7.30
CA ILE A 140 16.61 12.55 8.12
C ILE A 140 15.27 12.52 8.88
N PRO A 141 15.09 13.28 9.97
CA PRO A 141 13.84 13.36 10.69
C PRO A 141 12.65 13.52 9.77
N ALA A 142 11.70 12.58 9.80
CA ALA A 142 10.57 12.53 8.88
C ALA A 142 9.28 12.15 9.59
N ILE A 143 8.14 12.68 9.13
CA ILE A 143 6.82 12.35 9.63
C ILE A 143 5.82 12.25 8.48
N LEU A 144 5.00 11.20 8.47
CA LEU A 144 3.98 10.97 7.46
C LEU A 144 2.65 11.63 7.85
N LEU A 145 2.04 12.34 6.90
CA LEU A 145 0.67 12.83 6.99
C LEU A 145 -0.10 12.41 5.73
N THR A 146 -1.17 11.62 5.91
CA THR A 146 -2.00 11.19 4.79
C THR A 146 -3.19 12.10 4.54
N GLY A 147 -3.70 12.11 3.30
CA GLY A 147 -4.88 12.91 2.92
C GLY A 147 -6.17 12.50 3.62
N GLY A 148 -6.26 11.27 4.12
CA GLY A 148 -7.44 10.69 4.76
C GLY A 148 -8.42 10.03 3.78
N PRO A 149 -9.32 9.16 4.28
CA PRO A 149 -10.34 8.50 3.47
C PRO A 149 -11.46 9.43 3.03
N GLN A 150 -12.07 9.08 1.90
CA GLN A 150 -13.32 9.69 1.40
C GLN A 150 -14.48 9.44 2.36
N LEU A 151 -15.52 10.25 2.25
CA LEU A 151 -16.83 10.00 2.88
C LEU A 151 -17.50 8.78 2.23
N LYS A 152 -18.32 8.07 2.99
CA LYS A 152 -19.15 6.95 2.51
C LYS A 152 -20.00 7.37 1.31
N GLY A 153 -20.08 6.53 0.27
CA GLY A 153 -21.06 6.65 -0.78
C GLY A 153 -22.48 6.30 -0.29
N ASN A 154 -23.50 6.67 -1.05
CA ASN A 154 -24.87 6.22 -0.79
C ASN A 154 -25.67 6.20 -2.08
N TRP A 155 -26.33 5.07 -2.35
CA TRP A 155 -27.27 4.91 -3.46
C TRP A 155 -28.52 4.18 -2.98
N ASN A 156 -29.68 4.81 -3.16
CA ASN A 156 -30.97 4.31 -2.71
C ASN A 156 -31.05 3.86 -1.23
N GLY A 157 -30.28 4.57 -0.35
CA GLY A 157 -30.23 4.25 1.08
C GLY A 157 -29.17 3.20 1.46
N GLU A 158 -28.53 2.55 0.49
CA GLU A 158 -27.42 1.63 0.73
C GLU A 158 -26.08 2.40 0.82
N GLU A 159 -25.29 2.13 1.86
CA GLU A 159 -23.93 2.68 2.00
C GLU A 159 -22.96 1.99 1.03
N LEU A 160 -22.25 2.79 0.24
CA LEU A 160 -21.31 2.33 -0.77
C LEU A 160 -19.86 2.59 -0.36
N GLY A 161 -19.01 1.59 -0.58
CA GLY A 161 -17.57 1.65 -0.40
C GLY A 161 -16.81 1.61 -1.71
N SER A 162 -16.55 2.77 -2.31
CA SER A 162 -15.73 2.99 -3.52
C SER A 162 -15.55 1.76 -4.44
N CYS A 163 -14.31 1.32 -4.70
CA CYS A 163 -14.05 0.28 -5.71
C CYS A 163 -14.59 -1.12 -5.35
N THR A 164 -14.86 -1.45 -4.08
CA THR A 164 -15.49 -2.73 -3.72
C THR A 164 -16.91 -2.82 -4.26
N ASP A 165 -17.73 -1.80 -3.99
CA ASP A 165 -19.11 -1.79 -4.49
C ASP A 165 -19.17 -1.49 -6.00
N CYS A 166 -18.23 -0.72 -6.56
CA CYS A 166 -18.07 -0.56 -7.99
C CYS A 166 -17.92 -1.91 -8.70
N ARG A 167 -17.03 -2.80 -8.17
CA ARG A 167 -16.84 -4.15 -8.71
C ARG A 167 -18.09 -5.01 -8.59
N ARG A 168 -18.76 -4.96 -7.44
CA ARG A 168 -20.03 -5.65 -7.20
C ARG A 168 -21.09 -5.22 -8.21
N TYR A 169 -21.34 -3.94 -8.35
CA TYR A 169 -22.35 -3.43 -9.27
C TYR A 169 -21.97 -3.63 -10.75
N TYR A 170 -20.68 -3.64 -11.08
CA TYR A 170 -20.25 -4.02 -12.42
C TYR A 170 -20.57 -5.50 -12.74
N GLN A 171 -20.44 -6.40 -11.76
CA GLN A 171 -20.90 -7.79 -11.93
C GLN A 171 -22.43 -7.87 -12.10
N GLU A 172 -23.20 -7.07 -11.32
CA GLU A 172 -24.65 -6.97 -11.47
C GLU A 172 -25.05 -6.47 -12.88
N LEU A 173 -24.34 -5.45 -13.40
CA LEU A 173 -24.54 -4.95 -14.75
C LEU A 173 -24.23 -6.04 -15.80
N ARG A 174 -23.08 -6.71 -15.68
CA ARG A 174 -22.70 -7.81 -16.60
C ARG A 174 -23.67 -8.98 -16.55
N ALA A 175 -24.30 -9.22 -15.42
CA ALA A 175 -25.34 -10.24 -15.24
C ALA A 175 -26.74 -9.77 -15.70
N GLY A 176 -26.89 -8.52 -16.09
CA GLY A 176 -28.17 -7.93 -16.52
C GLY A 176 -29.17 -7.71 -15.38
N ARG A 177 -28.70 -7.62 -14.13
CA ARG A 177 -29.56 -7.41 -12.93
C ARG A 177 -29.78 -5.94 -12.59
N ILE A 178 -28.95 -5.03 -13.13
CA ILE A 178 -29.15 -3.58 -13.09
C ILE A 178 -29.05 -3.01 -14.50
N THR A 179 -29.60 -1.80 -14.71
CA THR A 179 -29.58 -1.11 -15.99
C THR A 179 -28.36 -0.19 -16.15
N GLU A 180 -28.04 0.21 -17.38
CA GLU A 180 -27.02 1.24 -17.65
C GLU A 180 -27.34 2.57 -16.95
N LYS A 181 -28.62 2.91 -16.77
CA LYS A 181 -29.03 4.10 -16.03
C LYS A 181 -28.65 3.98 -14.54
N ASP A 182 -28.95 2.84 -13.93
CA ASP A 182 -28.57 2.59 -12.52
C ASP A 182 -27.05 2.68 -12.34
N TRP A 183 -26.28 2.16 -13.31
CA TRP A 183 -24.82 2.22 -13.32
C TRP A 183 -24.29 3.67 -13.33
N VAL A 184 -24.89 4.56 -14.14
CA VAL A 184 -24.55 5.98 -14.17
C VAL A 184 -24.96 6.69 -12.87
N ASP A 185 -26.10 6.35 -12.30
CA ASP A 185 -26.58 6.93 -11.03
C ASP A 185 -25.63 6.53 -9.85
N ILE A 186 -25.15 5.28 -9.84
CA ILE A 186 -24.15 4.78 -8.88
C ILE A 186 -22.84 5.56 -9.02
N GLN A 187 -22.38 5.83 -10.24
CA GLN A 187 -21.15 6.59 -10.49
C GLN A 187 -21.16 7.96 -9.79
N SER A 188 -22.31 8.65 -9.79
CA SER A 188 -22.48 9.96 -9.15
C SER A 188 -22.58 9.88 -7.63
N SER A 189 -22.85 8.68 -7.08
CA SER A 189 -23.18 8.47 -5.67
C SER A 189 -22.06 7.81 -4.87
N ILE A 190 -21.11 7.18 -5.53
CA ILE A 190 -20.14 6.31 -4.88
C ILE A 190 -18.93 7.05 -4.31
N ILE A 191 -18.43 8.12 -4.97
CA ILE A 191 -17.29 8.94 -4.52
C ILE A 191 -17.78 10.35 -4.27
N ARG A 192 -17.90 10.75 -3.00
CA ARG A 192 -18.57 12.00 -2.59
C ARG A 192 -17.62 13.10 -2.12
N SER A 193 -16.33 12.81 -1.98
CA SER A 193 -15.34 13.78 -1.50
C SER A 193 -13.95 13.46 -2.03
N ALA A 194 -13.03 14.41 -1.91
CA ALA A 194 -11.60 14.14 -2.03
C ALA A 194 -11.14 13.14 -0.96
N GLY A 195 -9.94 12.59 -1.12
CA GLY A 195 -9.35 11.59 -0.23
C GLY A 195 -9.14 10.25 -0.93
N HIS A 196 -8.51 9.32 -0.23
CA HIS A 196 -8.32 7.94 -0.73
C HIS A 196 -9.57 7.07 -0.50
N CYS A 197 -9.58 5.86 -1.07
CA CYS A 197 -10.72 4.95 -0.94
C CYS A 197 -11.14 4.75 0.52
N MET A 198 -12.48 4.78 0.78
CA MET A 198 -13.07 4.65 2.11
C MET A 198 -13.23 3.19 2.57
N VAL A 199 -12.73 2.20 1.84
CA VAL A 199 -12.63 0.78 2.23
C VAL A 199 -11.21 0.46 2.70
N MET A 200 -10.99 -0.70 3.33
CA MET A 200 -9.65 -1.17 3.70
C MET A 200 -8.90 -1.71 2.45
N GLY A 201 -8.74 -0.82 1.46
CA GLY A 201 -7.88 -1.01 0.30
C GLY A 201 -6.42 -0.65 0.60
N THR A 202 -5.57 -0.59 -0.44
CA THR A 202 -4.12 -0.36 -0.26
C THR A 202 -3.80 1.00 0.36
N ALA A 203 -4.50 2.07 -0.04
CA ALA A 203 -4.26 3.41 0.50
C ALA A 203 -4.57 3.49 2.01
N SER A 204 -5.74 2.99 2.44
CA SER A 204 -6.12 2.90 3.85
C SER A 204 -5.19 1.98 4.64
N THR A 205 -4.79 0.85 4.05
CA THR A 205 -3.84 -0.07 4.67
C THR A 205 -2.48 0.62 4.89
N MET A 206 -1.91 1.28 3.88
CA MET A 206 -0.60 1.93 4.04
C MET A 206 -0.64 3.13 4.98
N ALA A 207 -1.77 3.85 5.06
CA ALA A 207 -1.99 4.86 6.08
C ALA A 207 -2.01 4.25 7.49
N SER A 208 -2.65 3.08 7.65
CA SER A 208 -2.68 2.31 8.91
C SER A 208 -1.30 1.77 9.29
N MET A 209 -0.53 1.32 8.29
CA MET A 209 0.88 0.90 8.51
C MET A 209 1.73 2.08 9.01
N GLY A 210 1.50 3.30 8.52
CA GLY A 210 2.19 4.50 9.02
C GLY A 210 1.99 4.75 10.52
N GLU A 211 0.78 4.50 11.04
CA GLU A 211 0.52 4.56 12.49
C GLU A 211 1.18 3.40 13.25
N ALA A 212 1.06 2.18 12.73
CA ALA A 212 1.61 1.00 13.38
C ALA A 212 3.14 0.98 13.40
N LEU A 213 3.79 1.52 12.36
CA LEU A 213 5.24 1.74 12.28
C LEU A 213 5.71 2.89 13.19
N GLY A 214 4.81 3.70 13.74
CA GLY A 214 5.16 4.86 14.54
C GLY A 214 5.68 6.07 13.76
N ILE A 215 5.59 6.08 12.42
CA ILE A 215 6.09 7.17 11.55
C ILE A 215 5.03 8.26 11.27
N SER A 216 3.83 8.14 11.82
CA SER A 216 2.76 9.14 11.77
C SER A 216 2.11 9.33 13.14
N LEU A 217 1.42 10.46 13.32
CA LEU A 217 0.66 10.70 14.54
C LEU A 217 -0.56 9.76 14.65
N PRO A 218 -0.97 9.37 15.86
CA PRO A 218 -2.21 8.64 16.08
C PRO A 218 -3.43 9.35 15.46
N GLY A 219 -4.30 8.58 14.81
CA GLY A 219 -5.48 9.06 14.11
C GLY A 219 -5.25 9.43 12.63
N ASN A 220 -3.99 9.40 12.16
CA ASN A 220 -3.66 9.77 10.79
C ASN A 220 -4.38 8.93 9.73
N ALA A 221 -4.55 7.62 9.93
CA ALA A 221 -5.13 6.74 8.91
C ALA A 221 -6.65 6.94 8.72
N ALA A 222 -7.41 7.13 9.80
CA ALA A 222 -8.85 6.97 9.78
C ALA A 222 -9.66 8.28 9.72
N ILE A 223 -9.12 9.43 10.13
CA ILE A 223 -9.84 10.72 10.06
C ILE A 223 -10.22 10.99 8.61
N PRO A 224 -11.51 11.22 8.27
CA PRO A 224 -11.92 11.52 6.89
C PRO A 224 -11.24 12.77 6.31
N ALA A 225 -11.02 12.77 5.00
CA ALA A 225 -10.27 13.81 4.30
C ALA A 225 -10.87 15.22 4.45
N VAL A 226 -12.18 15.31 4.58
CA VAL A 226 -12.93 16.58 4.68
C VAL A 226 -13.32 16.94 6.12
N ASP A 227 -12.98 16.11 7.10
CA ASP A 227 -13.22 16.37 8.51
C ASP A 227 -12.24 17.45 9.02
N SER A 228 -12.75 18.42 9.80
CA SER A 228 -11.93 19.51 10.35
C SER A 228 -10.76 19.02 11.21
N ARG A 229 -10.89 17.85 11.84
CA ARG A 229 -9.82 17.20 12.62
C ARG A 229 -8.63 16.80 11.75
N ARG A 230 -8.82 16.60 10.45
CA ARG A 230 -7.73 16.36 9.49
C ARG A 230 -6.80 17.58 9.40
N ALA A 231 -7.34 18.78 9.31
CA ALA A 231 -6.55 20.01 9.30
C ALA A 231 -5.88 20.27 10.66
N GLN A 232 -6.55 19.94 11.78
CA GLN A 232 -5.96 20.04 13.12
C GLN A 232 -4.78 19.08 13.29
N LEU A 233 -4.90 17.84 12.78
CA LEU A 233 -3.82 16.87 12.77
C LEU A 233 -2.64 17.36 11.91
N ALA A 234 -2.91 17.97 10.76
CA ALA A 234 -1.89 18.52 9.88
C ALA A 234 -1.09 19.64 10.58
N GLU A 235 -1.76 20.53 11.28
CA GLU A 235 -1.12 21.58 12.08
C GLU A 235 -0.28 20.98 13.23
N THR A 236 -0.81 19.95 13.90
CA THR A 236 -0.08 19.24 14.97
C THR A 236 1.15 18.51 14.39
N THR A 237 1.04 17.90 13.21
CA THR A 237 2.17 17.29 12.48
C THR A 237 3.26 18.32 12.18
N GLY A 238 2.86 19.54 11.80
CA GLY A 238 3.80 20.65 11.58
C GLY A 238 4.54 21.09 12.84
N ARG A 239 3.90 21.06 14.00
CA ARG A 239 4.60 21.29 15.29
C ARG A 239 5.51 20.12 15.63
N GLN A 240 5.05 18.90 15.43
CA GLN A 240 5.77 17.70 15.83
C GLN A 240 7.07 17.50 15.05
N ILE A 241 7.11 17.81 13.75
CA ILE A 241 8.33 17.65 12.96
C ILE A 241 9.48 18.51 13.52
N VAL A 242 9.20 19.70 14.03
CA VAL A 242 10.23 20.55 14.66
C VAL A 242 10.76 19.88 15.93
N SER A 243 9.89 19.28 16.73
CA SER A 243 10.26 18.55 17.94
C SER A 243 11.16 17.34 17.65
N ILE A 244 10.83 16.54 16.63
CA ILE A 244 11.63 15.35 16.29
C ILE A 244 12.96 15.70 15.63
N VAL A 245 13.07 16.85 14.96
CA VAL A 245 14.36 17.40 14.50
C VAL A 245 15.27 17.73 15.70
N ASP A 246 14.73 18.39 16.72
CA ASP A 246 15.50 18.70 17.95
C ASP A 246 15.91 17.44 18.73
N GLN A 247 15.15 16.35 18.62
CA GLN A 247 15.43 15.05 19.22
C GLN A 247 16.29 14.13 18.34
N GLU A 248 16.59 14.53 17.11
CA GLU A 248 17.29 13.71 16.10
C GLU A 248 16.62 12.35 15.83
N LEU A 249 15.29 12.26 15.94
CA LEU A 249 14.54 11.04 15.66
C LEU A 249 14.45 10.83 14.14
N ARG A 250 15.13 9.80 13.65
CA ARG A 250 15.25 9.47 12.23
C ARG A 250 14.44 8.23 11.87
N PRO A 251 14.09 8.03 10.59
CA PRO A 251 13.46 6.80 10.13
C PRO A 251 14.17 5.53 10.59
N SER A 252 15.50 5.45 10.53
CA SER A 252 16.29 4.29 10.97
C SER A 252 16.14 3.97 12.47
N SER A 253 15.82 4.95 13.30
CA SER A 253 15.58 4.73 14.75
C SER A 253 14.12 4.35 15.07
N ILE A 254 13.19 4.61 14.19
CA ILE A 254 11.74 4.34 14.36
C ILE A 254 11.33 3.07 13.64
N LEU A 255 11.76 2.90 12.39
CA LEU A 255 11.42 1.78 11.51
C LEU A 255 12.33 0.58 11.79
N THR A 256 12.29 0.05 13.00
CA THR A 256 13.04 -1.15 13.42
C THR A 256 12.30 -2.41 13.01
N ILE A 257 12.95 -3.58 13.14
CA ILE A 257 12.31 -4.87 12.84
C ILE A 257 11.06 -5.07 13.71
N GLU A 258 11.09 -4.66 14.98
CA GLU A 258 9.95 -4.75 15.89
C GLU A 258 8.80 -3.83 15.46
N ALA A 259 9.09 -2.66 14.90
CA ALA A 259 8.08 -1.77 14.33
C ALA A 259 7.45 -2.39 13.07
N PHE A 260 8.24 -3.08 12.22
CA PHE A 260 7.69 -3.84 11.09
C PHE A 260 6.85 -5.03 11.54
N GLU A 261 7.23 -5.77 12.57
CA GLU A 261 6.41 -6.84 13.16
C GLU A 261 5.08 -6.29 13.69
N ASN A 262 5.08 -5.15 14.37
CA ASN A 262 3.86 -4.45 14.78
C ASN A 262 2.97 -4.07 13.59
N ALA A 263 3.56 -3.58 12.51
CA ALA A 263 2.83 -3.25 11.29
C ALA A 263 2.24 -4.50 10.61
N ILE A 264 2.98 -5.62 10.56
CA ILE A 264 2.50 -6.89 10.03
C ILE A 264 1.34 -7.45 10.87
N ARG A 265 1.43 -7.43 12.20
CA ARG A 265 0.32 -7.83 13.09
C ARG A 265 -0.90 -6.93 12.86
N THR A 266 -0.69 -5.63 12.74
CA THR A 266 -1.78 -4.69 12.42
C THR A 266 -2.40 -4.99 11.06
N LEU A 267 -1.57 -5.28 10.04
CA LEU A 267 -2.03 -5.69 8.70
C LEU A 267 -2.96 -6.91 8.77
N HIS A 268 -2.60 -7.90 9.57
CA HIS A 268 -3.41 -9.09 9.79
C HIS A 268 -4.71 -8.80 10.56
N ALA A 269 -4.62 -8.01 11.63
CA ALA A 269 -5.76 -7.66 12.47
C ALA A 269 -6.83 -6.85 11.75
N ILE A 270 -6.43 -5.99 10.80
CA ILE A 270 -7.37 -5.17 10.01
C ILE A 270 -7.83 -5.84 8.72
N GLY A 271 -7.35 -7.05 8.39
CA GLY A 271 -7.60 -7.68 7.10
C GLY A 271 -7.20 -6.77 5.94
N GLY A 272 -5.97 -6.21 5.99
CA GLY A 272 -5.48 -5.21 5.05
C GLY A 272 -5.24 -5.73 3.64
N SER A 273 -4.67 -4.88 2.79
CA SER A 273 -4.36 -5.19 1.38
C SER A 273 -3.15 -6.11 1.25
N THR A 274 -3.24 -7.08 0.35
CA THR A 274 -2.11 -7.94 -0.07
C THR A 274 -0.91 -7.13 -0.56
N ASN A 275 -1.15 -5.96 -1.19
CA ASN A 275 -0.09 -5.07 -1.68
C ASN A 275 0.83 -4.56 -0.56
N ALA A 276 0.35 -4.51 0.69
CA ALA A 276 1.16 -4.06 1.83
C ALA A 276 2.37 -4.96 2.08
N ILE A 277 2.29 -6.25 1.79
CA ILE A 277 3.43 -7.17 1.89
C ILE A 277 4.58 -6.66 1.02
N ILE A 278 4.32 -6.40 -0.27
CA ILE A 278 5.32 -5.86 -1.22
C ILE A 278 5.86 -4.50 -0.73
N HIS A 279 4.99 -3.64 -0.19
CA HIS A 279 5.39 -2.29 0.21
C HIS A 279 6.21 -2.28 1.50
N LEU A 280 5.84 -3.07 2.51
CA LEU A 280 6.60 -3.19 3.76
C LEU A 280 7.98 -3.82 3.50
N THR A 281 8.05 -4.86 2.67
CA THR A 281 9.32 -5.48 2.25
C THR A 281 10.24 -4.47 1.54
N ALA A 282 9.68 -3.61 0.66
CA ALA A 282 10.46 -2.59 -0.02
C ALA A 282 10.96 -1.50 0.94
N ILE A 283 10.11 -1.02 1.86
CA ILE A 283 10.49 0.01 2.85
C ILE A 283 11.59 -0.54 3.78
N ALA A 284 11.42 -1.76 4.30
CA ALA A 284 12.40 -2.42 5.15
C ALA A 284 13.74 -2.61 4.43
N GLY A 285 13.71 -3.03 3.16
CA GLY A 285 14.90 -3.20 2.33
C GLY A 285 15.73 -1.94 2.15
N ARG A 286 15.10 -0.74 2.16
CA ARG A 286 15.81 0.55 2.12
C ARG A 286 16.63 0.85 3.38
N LEU A 287 16.31 0.19 4.48
CA LEU A 287 17.02 0.27 5.77
C LEU A 287 17.95 -0.93 6.00
N GLY A 288 18.15 -1.79 4.99
CA GLY A 288 18.92 -3.02 5.14
C GLY A 288 18.24 -4.09 6.01
N ILE A 289 16.94 -3.95 6.29
CA ILE A 289 16.18 -4.92 7.07
C ILE A 289 15.60 -5.98 6.12
N ASP A 290 15.94 -7.25 6.36
CA ASP A 290 15.34 -8.36 5.64
C ASP A 290 13.97 -8.72 6.23
N LEU A 291 12.97 -8.78 5.36
CA LEU A 291 11.58 -9.07 5.72
C LEU A 291 11.04 -10.22 4.85
N PRO A 292 11.45 -11.48 5.14
CA PRO A 292 11.05 -12.62 4.34
C PRO A 292 9.55 -12.89 4.45
N GLN A 293 8.97 -13.49 3.42
CA GLN A 293 7.52 -13.80 3.42
C GLN A 293 7.10 -14.74 4.55
N SER A 294 8.01 -15.55 5.10
CA SER A 294 7.73 -16.42 6.24
C SER A 294 7.26 -15.65 7.47
N ILE A 295 7.81 -14.46 7.75
CA ILE A 295 7.43 -13.66 8.92
C ILE A 295 5.96 -13.21 8.84
N PHE A 296 5.47 -12.88 7.63
CA PHE A 296 4.05 -12.55 7.44
C PHE A 296 3.16 -13.75 7.78
N ASN A 297 3.60 -14.96 7.46
CA ASN A 297 2.86 -16.17 7.73
C ASN A 297 2.87 -16.55 9.22
N GLU A 298 4.04 -16.48 9.87
CA GLU A 298 4.22 -16.76 11.30
C GLU A 298 3.36 -15.81 12.15
N LEU A 299 3.39 -14.52 11.84
CA LEU A 299 2.59 -13.52 12.55
C LEU A 299 1.09 -13.62 12.24
N SER A 300 0.70 -14.11 11.05
CA SER A 300 -0.69 -14.38 10.68
C SER A 300 -1.34 -15.40 11.59
N VAL A 301 -0.66 -16.51 11.90
CA VAL A 301 -1.19 -17.60 12.71
C VAL A 301 -1.51 -17.15 14.15
N THR A 302 -0.77 -16.16 14.65
CA THR A 302 -0.89 -15.68 16.05
C THR A 302 -1.61 -14.35 16.19
N THR A 303 -2.09 -13.75 15.09
CA THR A 303 -2.78 -12.46 15.11
C THR A 303 -4.17 -12.58 14.53
N PRO A 304 -5.23 -12.49 15.32
CA PRO A 304 -6.60 -12.66 14.84
C PRO A 304 -7.04 -11.48 13.97
N HIS A 305 -7.93 -11.73 13.00
CA HIS A 305 -8.62 -10.69 12.24
C HIS A 305 -9.79 -10.15 13.07
N ILE A 306 -9.75 -8.87 13.45
CA ILE A 306 -10.70 -8.25 14.37
C ILE A 306 -11.49 -7.08 13.80
N VAL A 307 -11.14 -6.57 12.59
CA VAL A 307 -11.77 -5.35 12.05
C VAL A 307 -12.70 -5.68 10.89
N ASP A 308 -14.00 -5.40 11.08
CA ASP A 308 -15.07 -5.74 10.12
C ASP A 308 -15.23 -4.63 9.06
N LEU A 309 -14.26 -4.52 8.14
CA LEU A 309 -14.28 -3.53 7.05
C LEU A 309 -14.35 -4.19 5.67
N LYS A 310 -15.07 -3.55 4.72
CA LYS A 310 -15.01 -3.92 3.30
C LYS A 310 -13.55 -3.88 2.79
N PRO A 311 -13.11 -4.82 1.94
CA PRO A 311 -13.87 -5.86 1.26
C PRO A 311 -14.10 -7.16 2.06
N SER A 312 -13.45 -7.36 3.20
CA SER A 312 -13.57 -8.58 4.03
C SER A 312 -14.77 -8.55 4.98
N GLY A 313 -15.42 -7.40 5.14
CA GLY A 313 -16.50 -7.17 6.10
C GLY A 313 -17.53 -6.19 5.58
N LYS A 314 -18.21 -5.49 6.51
CA LYS A 314 -19.40 -4.68 6.24
C LYS A 314 -19.16 -3.18 6.24
N PHE A 315 -18.35 -2.70 7.19
CA PHE A 315 -18.21 -1.31 7.52
C PHE A 315 -17.18 -0.59 6.63
N LEU A 316 -17.01 0.71 6.81
CA LEU A 316 -16.14 1.60 6.03
C LEU A 316 -15.17 2.35 6.97
N MET A 317 -14.19 3.05 6.40
CA MET A 317 -13.15 3.74 7.18
C MET A 317 -13.71 4.82 8.13
N GLU A 318 -14.83 5.45 7.77
CA GLU A 318 -15.51 6.41 8.65
C GLU A 318 -16.09 5.71 9.89
N ASP A 319 -16.61 4.49 9.76
CA ASP A 319 -17.05 3.69 10.91
C ASP A 319 -15.88 3.30 11.80
N LEU A 320 -14.75 2.90 11.19
CA LEU A 320 -13.52 2.61 11.93
C LEU A 320 -13.06 3.84 12.72
N PHE A 321 -13.09 5.02 12.12
CA PHE A 321 -12.73 6.25 12.80
C PHE A 321 -13.55 6.47 14.07
N TYR A 322 -14.88 6.36 13.99
CA TYR A 322 -15.75 6.49 15.15
C TYR A 322 -15.64 5.32 16.13
N ALA A 323 -15.26 4.14 15.67
CA ALA A 323 -15.05 2.97 16.52
C ALA A 323 -13.75 3.02 17.36
N GLY A 324 -12.84 3.95 17.08
CA GLY A 324 -11.58 4.12 17.80
C GLY A 324 -10.34 4.23 16.90
N GLY A 325 -10.51 4.07 15.59
CA GLY A 325 -9.43 4.17 14.61
C GLY A 325 -8.37 3.07 14.78
N ILE A 326 -7.23 3.27 14.15
CA ILE A 326 -6.10 2.33 14.26
C ILE A 326 -5.53 2.32 15.68
N THR A 327 -5.53 3.43 16.39
CA THR A 327 -5.14 3.46 17.82
C THR A 327 -5.99 2.50 18.66
N GLY A 328 -7.31 2.40 18.39
CA GLY A 328 -8.20 1.42 19.04
C GLY A 328 -7.84 -0.03 18.70
N VAL A 329 -7.50 -0.30 17.43
CA VAL A 329 -7.04 -1.62 16.97
C VAL A 329 -5.73 -2.01 17.65
N LEU A 330 -4.72 -1.13 17.63
CA LEU A 330 -3.41 -1.35 18.25
C LEU A 330 -3.53 -1.61 19.76
N ARG A 331 -4.43 -0.89 20.43
CA ARG A 331 -4.70 -1.14 21.86
C ARG A 331 -5.32 -2.50 22.10
N GLU A 332 -6.26 -2.93 21.25
CA GLU A 332 -6.94 -4.22 21.37
C GLU A 332 -5.97 -5.41 21.21
N ILE A 333 -5.00 -5.30 20.30
CA ILE A 333 -3.97 -6.32 20.08
C ILE A 333 -2.66 -6.03 20.83
N SER A 334 -2.64 -5.12 21.81
CA SER A 334 -1.41 -4.63 22.45
C SER A 334 -0.57 -5.74 23.11
N SER A 335 -1.20 -6.81 23.58
CA SER A 335 -0.51 -7.98 24.14
C SER A 335 0.35 -8.75 23.11
N LEU A 336 0.14 -8.50 21.82
CA LEU A 336 0.88 -9.10 20.72
C LEU A 336 1.96 -8.17 20.15
N LEU A 337 2.02 -6.90 20.59
CA LEU A 337 2.87 -5.87 20.03
C LEU A 337 4.13 -5.61 20.86
N HIS A 338 5.17 -5.16 20.18
CA HIS A 338 6.34 -4.54 20.79
C HIS A 338 6.00 -3.10 21.18
N THR A 339 5.51 -2.90 22.39
CA THR A 339 4.98 -1.61 22.85
C THR A 339 6.06 -0.57 23.18
N GLU A 340 7.30 -1.00 23.39
CA GLU A 340 8.43 -0.13 23.77
C GLU A 340 9.11 0.56 22.57
N VAL A 341 8.69 0.26 21.33
CA VAL A 341 9.27 0.88 20.13
C VAL A 341 9.02 2.39 20.11
N PRO A 342 10.02 3.20 19.74
CA PRO A 342 9.88 4.65 19.65
C PRO A 342 8.98 5.05 18.49
N THR A 343 8.35 6.22 18.59
CA THR A 343 7.50 6.79 17.53
C THR A 343 7.83 8.27 17.30
N VAL A 344 7.32 8.82 16.21
CA VAL A 344 7.46 10.26 15.89
C VAL A 344 6.81 11.19 16.92
N THR A 345 6.04 10.69 17.88
CA THR A 345 5.51 11.52 18.97
C THR A 345 6.57 11.84 20.02
N GLY A 346 7.72 11.15 20.01
CA GLY A 346 8.73 11.16 21.07
C GLY A 346 8.37 10.24 22.25
N LEU A 347 7.24 9.53 22.15
CA LEU A 347 6.76 8.53 23.11
C LEU A 347 6.88 7.14 22.49
N THR A 348 6.77 6.10 23.31
CA THR A 348 6.67 4.72 22.85
C THR A 348 5.29 4.44 22.20
N LEU A 349 5.19 3.36 21.44
CA LEU A 349 3.91 2.90 20.90
C LEU A 349 2.90 2.63 22.02
N GLY A 350 3.35 1.99 23.12
CA GLY A 350 2.51 1.68 24.28
C GLY A 350 1.91 2.93 24.94
N GLU A 351 2.72 3.98 25.11
CA GLU A 351 2.24 5.25 25.64
C GLU A 351 1.21 5.90 24.71
N ASN A 352 1.43 5.89 23.39
CA ASN A 352 0.50 6.45 22.41
C ASN A 352 -0.86 5.75 22.42
N ILE A 353 -0.90 4.43 22.50
CA ILE A 353 -2.14 3.66 22.47
C ILE A 353 -2.85 3.60 23.83
N SER A 354 -2.19 4.01 24.93
CA SER A 354 -2.77 3.98 26.28
C SER A 354 -4.02 4.83 26.43
N VAL A 355 -4.11 5.93 25.70
CA VAL A 355 -5.25 6.87 25.70
C VAL A 355 -6.34 6.53 24.70
N GLY A 356 -6.12 5.53 23.84
CA GLY A 356 -7.10 5.03 22.86
C GLY A 356 -8.07 4.01 23.47
N GLY A 357 -9.03 3.55 22.67
CA GLY A 357 -9.93 2.45 23.04
C GLY A 357 -10.99 2.19 21.99
N VAL A 358 -11.51 0.95 22.00
CA VAL A 358 -12.61 0.54 21.15
C VAL A 358 -13.90 1.15 21.67
N ARG A 359 -14.65 1.83 20.78
CA ARG A 359 -15.96 2.48 21.08
C ARG A 359 -17.12 1.75 20.44
N ASN A 360 -16.87 0.92 19.43
CA ASN A 360 -17.86 0.10 18.75
C ASN A 360 -17.26 -1.27 18.43
N GLN A 361 -17.71 -2.29 19.17
CA GLN A 361 -17.26 -3.67 19.01
C GLN A 361 -17.87 -4.40 17.81
N GLU A 362 -18.83 -3.83 17.11
CA GLU A 362 -19.28 -4.37 15.83
C GLU A 362 -18.25 -4.13 14.73
N VAL A 363 -17.54 -2.99 14.79
CA VAL A 363 -16.50 -2.60 13.81
C VAL A 363 -15.13 -3.14 14.19
N ILE A 364 -14.73 -3.00 15.47
CA ILE A 364 -13.48 -3.53 16.02
C ILE A 364 -13.84 -4.57 17.07
N ARG A 365 -13.72 -5.84 16.73
CA ARG A 365 -13.99 -6.97 17.64
C ARG A 365 -12.94 -7.04 18.74
N SER A 366 -13.31 -7.63 19.88
CA SER A 366 -12.37 -8.04 20.90
C SER A 366 -11.44 -9.14 20.37
N ILE A 367 -10.19 -9.14 20.85
CA ILE A 367 -9.21 -10.19 20.57
C ILE A 367 -9.74 -11.58 20.99
N ASP A 368 -10.59 -11.66 22.03
CA ASP A 368 -11.20 -12.89 22.52
C ASP A 368 -12.43 -13.34 21.70
N ASN A 369 -12.97 -12.45 20.83
CA ASN A 369 -14.11 -12.75 19.95
C ASN A 369 -13.86 -12.19 18.53
N PRO A 370 -12.82 -12.67 17.84
CA PRO A 370 -12.42 -12.15 16.53
C PRO A 370 -13.40 -12.57 15.42
N LEU A 371 -13.27 -11.93 14.25
CA LEU A 371 -13.94 -12.36 13.01
C LEU A 371 -13.33 -13.66 12.47
N ASN A 372 -12.01 -13.79 12.59
CA ASN A 372 -11.25 -14.98 12.26
C ASN A 372 -10.12 -15.14 13.30
N PRO A 373 -9.88 -16.36 13.83
CA PRO A 373 -8.81 -16.61 14.79
C PRO A 373 -7.40 -16.41 14.19
N GLU A 374 -7.26 -16.47 12.87
CA GLU A 374 -6.02 -16.17 12.16
C GLU A 374 -6.13 -14.85 11.39
N GLY A 375 -4.98 -14.34 10.94
CA GLY A 375 -4.87 -13.08 10.24
C GLY A 375 -5.58 -13.03 8.89
N GLY A 376 -5.83 -11.80 8.40
CA GLY A 376 -6.56 -11.57 7.16
C GLY A 376 -5.84 -12.01 5.88
N LEU A 377 -4.53 -12.26 5.93
CA LEU A 377 -3.71 -12.65 4.79
C LEU A 377 -2.97 -13.97 5.07
N ALA A 378 -2.68 -14.73 4.01
CA ALA A 378 -1.90 -15.95 4.07
C ALA A 378 -0.87 -16.01 2.94
N VAL A 379 0.33 -16.48 3.25
CA VAL A 379 1.36 -16.82 2.28
C VAL A 379 1.26 -18.32 1.98
N LEU A 380 1.16 -18.65 0.71
CA LEU A 380 1.13 -20.04 0.22
C LEU A 380 2.48 -20.38 -0.43
N THR A 381 2.97 -21.58 -0.18
CA THR A 381 4.18 -22.11 -0.83
C THR A 381 3.91 -23.47 -1.44
N GLY A 382 4.69 -23.86 -2.44
CA GLY A 382 4.55 -25.18 -3.08
C GLY A 382 5.23 -25.22 -4.43
N SER A 383 5.02 -26.32 -5.17
CA SER A 383 5.64 -26.50 -6.47
C SER A 383 5.24 -25.43 -7.49
N LEU A 384 4.05 -24.79 -7.31
CA LEU A 384 3.60 -23.70 -8.16
C LEU A 384 4.18 -22.33 -7.76
N ALA A 385 4.49 -22.12 -6.48
CA ALA A 385 4.97 -20.87 -5.92
C ALA A 385 6.09 -21.13 -4.89
N PRO A 386 7.31 -21.50 -5.31
CA PRO A 386 8.37 -21.85 -4.39
C PRO A 386 8.83 -20.69 -3.50
N ASN A 387 8.77 -19.45 -4.00
CA ASN A 387 9.10 -18.25 -3.22
C ASN A 387 7.87 -17.59 -2.59
N GLY A 388 6.68 -18.17 -2.78
CA GLY A 388 5.43 -17.72 -2.18
C GLY A 388 4.41 -17.16 -3.16
N ALA A 389 3.17 -17.17 -2.72
CA ALA A 389 2.02 -16.51 -3.31
C ALA A 389 1.11 -16.02 -2.18
N ILE A 390 0.28 -15.02 -2.44
CA ILE A 390 -0.53 -14.38 -1.41
C ILE A 390 -2.00 -14.61 -1.71
N ILE A 391 -2.74 -14.99 -0.68
CA ILE A 391 -4.21 -15.00 -0.68
C ILE A 391 -4.75 -14.18 0.48
N LYS A 392 -5.97 -13.65 0.32
CA LYS A 392 -6.75 -13.00 1.39
C LYS A 392 -7.94 -13.92 1.76
N PRO A 393 -7.76 -14.89 2.68
CA PRO A 393 -8.80 -15.85 3.02
C PRO A 393 -10.10 -15.21 3.52
N THR A 394 -9.97 -14.06 4.21
CA THR A 394 -11.12 -13.31 4.77
C THR A 394 -11.98 -12.61 3.71
N ALA A 395 -11.55 -12.56 2.46
CA ALA A 395 -12.33 -12.04 1.32
C ALA A 395 -12.67 -13.13 0.30
N ALA A 396 -12.30 -14.39 0.55
CA ALA A 396 -12.50 -15.55 -0.31
C ALA A 396 -13.72 -16.38 0.12
N SER A 397 -14.24 -17.18 -0.80
CA SER A 397 -15.27 -18.17 -0.49
C SER A 397 -14.68 -19.34 0.30
N SER A 398 -15.24 -19.64 1.47
CA SER A 398 -14.69 -20.64 2.38
C SER A 398 -14.62 -22.05 1.77
N GLU A 399 -15.55 -22.40 0.90
CA GLU A 399 -15.61 -23.68 0.19
C GLU A 399 -14.50 -23.86 -0.85
N LEU A 400 -13.85 -22.75 -1.27
CA LEU A 400 -12.74 -22.77 -2.24
C LEU A 400 -11.35 -22.72 -1.60
N LEU A 401 -11.26 -22.61 -0.27
CA LEU A 401 -9.97 -22.57 0.43
C LEU A 401 -9.21 -23.90 0.41
N CYS A 402 -9.90 -25.02 0.18
CA CYS A 402 -9.35 -26.34 -0.12
C CYS A 402 -9.95 -26.78 -1.44
N HIS A 403 -9.20 -26.63 -2.53
CA HIS A 403 -9.73 -26.89 -3.86
C HIS A 403 -8.71 -27.59 -4.76
N ARG A 404 -9.20 -28.55 -5.56
CA ARG A 404 -8.42 -29.22 -6.58
C ARG A 404 -9.16 -29.11 -7.90
N GLY A 405 -8.57 -28.48 -8.90
CA GLY A 405 -9.22 -28.20 -10.15
C GLY A 405 -8.28 -28.24 -11.34
N ARG A 406 -8.89 -28.32 -12.52
CA ARG A 406 -8.22 -28.22 -13.83
C ARG A 406 -7.88 -26.77 -14.11
N ALA A 407 -6.66 -26.49 -14.53
CA ALA A 407 -6.24 -25.16 -14.95
C ALA A 407 -6.86 -24.79 -16.30
N VAL A 408 -7.36 -23.55 -16.41
CA VAL A 408 -7.68 -22.87 -17.67
C VAL A 408 -6.76 -21.66 -17.78
N VAL A 409 -5.80 -21.73 -18.70
CA VAL A 409 -4.68 -20.78 -18.77
C VAL A 409 -4.93 -19.69 -19.78
N PHE A 410 -4.74 -18.45 -19.32
CA PHE A 410 -4.67 -17.24 -20.14
C PHE A 410 -3.22 -16.78 -20.22
N GLU A 411 -2.67 -16.67 -21.41
CA GLU A 411 -1.27 -16.34 -21.66
C GLU A 411 -0.87 -14.97 -21.12
N ASN A 412 -1.79 -14.01 -21.14
CA ASN A 412 -1.65 -12.67 -20.61
C ASN A 412 -3.03 -12.00 -20.47
N HIS A 413 -3.03 -10.80 -19.93
CA HIS A 413 -4.25 -10.03 -19.69
C HIS A 413 -5.02 -9.68 -20.99
N GLU A 414 -4.32 -9.39 -22.10
CA GLU A 414 -4.96 -9.03 -23.36
C GLU A 414 -5.75 -10.23 -23.93
N ILE A 415 -5.14 -11.41 -23.97
CA ILE A 415 -5.78 -12.65 -24.41
C ILE A 415 -6.93 -13.01 -23.48
N MET A 416 -6.75 -12.85 -22.16
CA MET A 416 -7.81 -13.09 -21.19
C MET A 416 -9.05 -12.24 -21.50
N LEU A 417 -8.89 -10.93 -21.71
CA LEU A 417 -10.02 -10.04 -22.03
C LEU A 417 -10.74 -10.41 -23.32
N GLN A 418 -10.01 -10.93 -24.31
CA GLN A 418 -10.60 -11.33 -25.60
C GLN A 418 -11.38 -12.64 -25.51
N THR A 419 -11.02 -13.54 -24.60
CA THR A 419 -11.52 -14.92 -24.59
C THR A 419 -12.41 -15.27 -23.40
N ILE A 420 -12.35 -14.50 -22.30
CA ILE A 420 -13.04 -14.84 -21.03
C ILE A 420 -14.56 -14.95 -21.18
N ASP A 421 -15.17 -14.17 -22.06
CA ASP A 421 -16.62 -14.17 -22.30
C ASP A 421 -17.02 -14.95 -23.57
N ASP A 422 -16.09 -15.68 -24.21
CA ASP A 422 -16.38 -16.56 -25.32
C ASP A 422 -17.36 -17.68 -24.86
N PRO A 423 -18.54 -17.85 -25.52
CA PRO A 423 -19.47 -18.92 -25.17
C PRO A 423 -18.85 -20.31 -25.31
N ASP A 424 -17.91 -20.48 -26.23
CA ASP A 424 -17.24 -21.76 -26.51
C ASP A 424 -16.02 -22.02 -25.64
N LEU A 425 -15.60 -21.09 -24.75
CA LEU A 425 -14.53 -21.32 -23.81
C LEU A 425 -14.85 -22.53 -22.91
N ASP A 426 -14.05 -23.59 -22.99
CA ASP A 426 -14.23 -24.77 -22.13
C ASP A 426 -13.82 -24.48 -20.69
N ILE A 427 -14.78 -23.98 -19.90
CA ILE A 427 -14.61 -23.63 -18.49
C ILE A 427 -15.87 -23.92 -17.68
N THR A 428 -15.67 -24.47 -16.49
CA THR A 428 -16.70 -24.77 -15.47
C THR A 428 -16.41 -24.05 -14.18
N ALA A 429 -17.35 -24.05 -13.25
CA ALA A 429 -17.17 -23.44 -11.92
C ALA A 429 -16.11 -24.14 -11.05
N GLN A 430 -15.72 -25.38 -11.38
CA GLN A 430 -14.72 -26.16 -10.65
C GLN A 430 -13.30 -25.98 -11.19
N ASP A 431 -13.16 -25.32 -12.34
CA ASP A 431 -11.85 -25.07 -12.93
C ASP A 431 -11.13 -23.90 -12.23
N ILE A 432 -9.82 -23.89 -12.35
CA ILE A 432 -8.93 -22.84 -11.80
C ILE A 432 -8.48 -21.96 -12.95
N MET A 433 -8.81 -20.67 -12.89
CA MET A 433 -8.32 -19.70 -13.87
C MET A 433 -6.88 -19.30 -13.55
N VAL A 434 -6.00 -19.43 -14.54
CA VAL A 434 -4.57 -19.09 -14.42
C VAL A 434 -4.22 -18.03 -15.44
N MET A 435 -3.73 -16.88 -14.99
CA MET A 435 -3.20 -15.83 -15.87
C MET A 435 -1.72 -15.61 -15.55
N ARG A 436 -0.88 -15.71 -16.58
CA ARG A 436 0.58 -15.58 -16.46
C ARG A 436 1.11 -14.35 -17.20
N ASN A 437 2.40 -14.08 -17.10
CA ASN A 437 3.08 -12.92 -17.71
C ASN A 437 2.50 -11.56 -17.27
N SER A 438 2.12 -11.44 -16.01
CA SER A 438 1.53 -10.24 -15.42
C SER A 438 2.26 -9.79 -14.16
N GLY A 439 3.41 -10.40 -13.86
CA GLY A 439 4.30 -10.06 -12.76
C GLY A 439 5.16 -8.81 -13.01
N PRO A 440 6.16 -8.55 -12.16
CA PRO A 440 6.97 -7.33 -12.23
C PRO A 440 7.60 -7.04 -13.60
N ILE A 441 8.08 -8.06 -14.30
CA ILE A 441 8.72 -7.95 -15.63
C ILE A 441 7.73 -8.31 -16.75
N GLY A 442 6.95 -9.37 -16.58
CA GLY A 442 6.00 -9.88 -17.58
C GLY A 442 4.87 -8.90 -17.88
N GLY A 443 4.31 -8.28 -16.86
CA GLY A 443 3.42 -7.11 -16.96
C GLY A 443 4.08 -5.93 -16.24
N PRO A 444 4.89 -5.10 -16.92
CA PRO A 444 5.74 -4.13 -16.26
C PRO A 444 5.01 -3.28 -15.21
N GLY A 445 5.52 -3.34 -13.97
CA GLY A 445 4.86 -2.74 -12.82
C GLY A 445 3.84 -3.65 -12.12
N MET A 446 3.69 -4.91 -12.57
CA MET A 446 2.79 -5.86 -11.90
C MET A 446 1.38 -5.29 -11.75
N PRO A 447 0.62 -5.04 -12.84
CA PRO A 447 -0.70 -4.41 -12.79
C PRO A 447 -1.72 -5.18 -11.94
N GLU A 448 -2.80 -4.52 -11.53
CA GLU A 448 -3.88 -5.12 -10.73
C GLU A 448 -4.84 -5.98 -11.58
N TRP A 449 -4.28 -6.89 -12.36
CA TRP A 449 -5.00 -7.77 -13.27
C TRP A 449 -5.36 -9.14 -12.69
N GLY A 450 -4.84 -9.46 -11.49
CA GLY A 450 -5.07 -10.76 -10.85
C GLY A 450 -6.53 -11.03 -10.47
N ASP A 451 -7.36 -9.99 -10.39
CA ASP A 451 -8.81 -10.11 -10.24
C ASP A 451 -9.48 -10.46 -11.58
N ILE A 452 -9.17 -11.67 -12.10
CA ILE A 452 -9.72 -12.19 -13.35
C ILE A 452 -11.24 -12.22 -13.24
N PRO A 453 -12.01 -11.62 -14.19
CA PRO A 453 -13.47 -11.61 -14.10
C PRO A 453 -14.06 -13.01 -14.28
N ILE A 454 -15.15 -13.29 -13.57
CA ILE A 454 -15.90 -14.53 -13.77
C ILE A 454 -16.56 -14.49 -15.16
N PRO A 455 -16.46 -15.57 -15.98
CA PRO A 455 -17.08 -15.64 -17.29
C PRO A 455 -18.59 -15.36 -17.25
N LYS A 456 -19.11 -14.55 -18.19
CA LYS A 456 -20.54 -14.18 -18.22
C LYS A 456 -21.48 -15.38 -18.17
N LYS A 457 -21.15 -16.47 -18.88
CA LYS A 457 -21.96 -17.70 -18.90
C LYS A 457 -22.03 -18.40 -17.53
N LEU A 458 -21.03 -18.21 -16.67
CA LEU A 458 -21.04 -18.74 -15.30
C LEU A 458 -21.73 -17.77 -14.34
N LEU A 459 -21.52 -16.45 -14.50
CA LEU A 459 -22.28 -15.43 -13.75
C LEU A 459 -23.79 -15.59 -13.97
N ALA A 460 -24.23 -15.85 -15.20
CA ALA A 460 -25.64 -16.09 -15.53
C ALA A 460 -26.21 -17.36 -14.86
N LYS A 461 -25.36 -18.33 -14.49
CA LYS A 461 -25.71 -19.52 -13.74
C LYS A 461 -25.60 -19.33 -12.21
N GLY A 462 -25.28 -18.10 -11.74
CA GLY A 462 -25.16 -17.78 -10.31
C GLY A 462 -23.78 -18.05 -9.70
N VAL A 463 -22.77 -18.38 -10.50
CA VAL A 463 -21.39 -18.51 -10.01
C VAL A 463 -20.84 -17.12 -9.71
N THR A 464 -20.45 -16.85 -8.47
CA THR A 464 -19.98 -15.55 -8.01
C THR A 464 -18.49 -15.54 -7.63
N ASP A 465 -17.88 -16.73 -7.44
CA ASP A 465 -16.46 -16.88 -7.15
C ASP A 465 -15.88 -18.14 -7.81
N MET A 466 -14.58 -18.11 -8.09
CA MET A 466 -13.78 -19.22 -8.60
C MET A 466 -12.33 -19.04 -8.11
N VAL A 467 -11.55 -20.10 -8.06
CA VAL A 467 -10.11 -20.00 -7.80
C VAL A 467 -9.41 -19.34 -8.99
N ARG A 468 -8.67 -18.28 -8.72
CA ARG A 468 -7.92 -17.46 -9.69
C ARG A 468 -6.47 -17.35 -9.24
N ILE A 469 -5.53 -17.60 -10.14
CA ILE A 469 -4.09 -17.61 -9.84
C ILE A 469 -3.36 -16.73 -10.83
N SER A 470 -2.46 -15.87 -10.36
CA SER A 470 -1.61 -15.04 -11.21
C SER A 470 -0.33 -14.57 -10.51
N ASP A 471 0.69 -14.25 -11.30
CA ASP A 471 1.85 -13.47 -10.88
C ASP A 471 1.58 -11.95 -10.80
N ALA A 472 0.36 -11.51 -11.17
CA ALA A 472 -0.11 -10.14 -11.02
C ALA A 472 -0.40 -9.74 -9.57
N ARG A 473 -0.74 -8.47 -9.36
CA ARG A 473 -1.42 -7.96 -8.15
C ARG A 473 -2.95 -7.93 -8.36
N MET A 474 -3.67 -7.71 -7.29
CA MET A 474 -5.06 -7.25 -7.35
C MET A 474 -5.23 -5.97 -6.54
N SER A 475 -6.29 -5.23 -6.82
CA SER A 475 -6.70 -4.12 -5.96
C SER A 475 -6.95 -4.59 -4.53
N GLY A 476 -6.51 -3.83 -3.54
CA GLY A 476 -6.85 -4.09 -2.13
C GLY A 476 -8.35 -4.02 -1.84
N THR A 477 -9.15 -3.54 -2.80
CA THR A 477 -10.61 -3.45 -2.73
C THR A 477 -11.33 -4.64 -3.38
N ALA A 478 -10.59 -5.57 -4.02
CA ALA A 478 -11.13 -6.77 -4.65
C ALA A 478 -11.48 -7.84 -3.61
N PHE A 479 -12.35 -8.77 -4.01
CA PHE A 479 -12.81 -9.89 -3.21
C PHE A 479 -12.84 -11.17 -4.04
N GLY A 480 -12.99 -12.33 -3.36
CA GLY A 480 -13.03 -13.66 -3.93
C GLY A 480 -11.73 -14.45 -3.74
N THR A 481 -11.74 -15.71 -4.21
CA THR A 481 -10.63 -16.64 -4.04
C THR A 481 -9.55 -16.39 -5.09
N VAL A 482 -8.66 -15.43 -4.77
CA VAL A 482 -7.62 -14.95 -5.68
C VAL A 482 -6.25 -15.15 -5.05
N ILE A 483 -5.41 -15.93 -5.72
CA ILE A 483 -4.02 -16.19 -5.37
C ILE A 483 -3.14 -15.35 -6.31
N ILE A 484 -2.35 -14.45 -5.76
CA ILE A 484 -1.57 -13.44 -6.48
C ILE A 484 -0.13 -13.38 -6.00
N HIS A 485 0.66 -12.51 -6.65
CA HIS A 485 2.08 -12.36 -6.32
C HIS A 485 2.85 -13.68 -6.42
N VAL A 486 2.42 -14.61 -7.29
CA VAL A 486 3.13 -15.89 -7.47
C VAL A 486 4.58 -15.62 -7.82
N ALA A 487 5.48 -16.10 -6.99
CA ALA A 487 6.92 -15.86 -7.12
C ALA A 487 7.72 -17.19 -7.14
N PRO A 488 8.72 -17.28 -8.01
CA PRO A 488 9.08 -16.34 -9.08
C PRO A 488 8.00 -16.20 -10.15
N GLU A 489 7.87 -15.01 -10.78
CA GLU A 489 6.91 -14.80 -11.86
C GLU A 489 7.21 -15.68 -13.09
N SER A 490 6.21 -15.92 -13.92
CA SER A 490 6.34 -16.71 -15.15
C SER A 490 7.39 -16.16 -16.11
N ALA A 491 7.52 -14.84 -16.18
CA ALA A 491 8.44 -14.14 -17.07
C ALA A 491 9.93 -14.42 -16.84
N VAL A 492 10.30 -14.77 -15.60
CA VAL A 492 11.68 -15.11 -15.24
C VAL A 492 11.90 -16.63 -15.09
N GLY A 493 10.96 -17.44 -15.57
CA GLY A 493 11.04 -18.91 -15.52
C GLY A 493 10.44 -19.50 -14.24
N GLY A 494 9.57 -18.79 -13.54
CA GLY A 494 8.81 -19.36 -12.42
C GLY A 494 7.84 -20.46 -12.86
N PRO A 495 7.51 -21.42 -11.94
CA PRO A 495 6.69 -22.60 -12.27
C PRO A 495 5.31 -22.28 -12.87
N LEU A 496 4.75 -21.10 -12.57
CA LEU A 496 3.51 -20.63 -13.19
C LEU A 496 3.61 -20.62 -14.75
N GLY A 497 4.82 -20.37 -15.29
CA GLY A 497 5.10 -20.40 -16.72
C GLY A 497 4.99 -21.80 -17.36
N ALA A 498 5.06 -22.86 -16.56
CA ALA A 498 4.94 -24.25 -17.04
C ALA A 498 3.50 -24.74 -17.12
N VAL A 499 2.54 -24.06 -16.47
CA VAL A 499 1.13 -24.48 -16.39
C VAL A 499 0.49 -24.46 -17.78
N GLN A 500 -0.21 -25.53 -18.13
CA GLN A 500 -0.99 -25.65 -19.36
C GLN A 500 -2.46 -25.92 -19.04
N THR A 501 -3.36 -25.49 -19.95
CA THR A 501 -4.79 -25.84 -19.81
C THR A 501 -4.94 -27.37 -19.77
N GLY A 502 -5.63 -27.85 -18.73
CA GLY A 502 -5.80 -29.29 -18.47
C GLY A 502 -4.97 -29.81 -17.30
N ASP A 503 -3.91 -29.11 -16.88
CA ASP A 503 -3.11 -29.49 -15.69
C ASP A 503 -3.96 -29.38 -14.41
N ILE A 504 -3.61 -30.17 -13.42
CA ILE A 504 -4.29 -30.15 -12.11
C ILE A 504 -3.49 -29.32 -11.11
N ILE A 505 -4.16 -28.38 -10.49
CA ILE A 505 -3.61 -27.59 -9.39
C ILE A 505 -4.36 -27.92 -8.11
N GLU A 506 -3.63 -28.04 -7.01
CA GLU A 506 -4.17 -28.24 -5.67
C GLU A 506 -3.88 -27.04 -4.78
N LEU A 507 -4.94 -26.47 -4.20
CA LEU A 507 -4.91 -25.38 -3.24
C LEU A 507 -5.34 -25.91 -1.87
N ASP A 508 -4.52 -25.71 -0.84
CA ASP A 508 -4.83 -26.02 0.56
C ASP A 508 -4.40 -24.83 1.43
N VAL A 509 -5.28 -23.85 1.59
CA VAL A 509 -4.99 -22.62 2.33
C VAL A 509 -4.73 -22.88 3.82
N PRO A 510 -5.49 -23.75 4.52
CA PRO A 510 -5.16 -24.14 5.89
C PRO A 510 -3.74 -24.68 6.06
N LYS A 511 -3.24 -25.46 5.08
CA LYS A 511 -1.84 -25.95 5.11
C LYS A 511 -0.84 -24.99 4.49
N ARG A 512 -1.26 -23.80 4.04
CA ARG A 512 -0.40 -22.82 3.37
C ARG A 512 0.27 -23.39 2.12
N ARG A 513 -0.45 -24.18 1.34
CA ARG A 513 0.06 -24.91 0.19
C ARG A 513 -0.64 -24.56 -1.12
N ILE A 514 0.16 -24.51 -2.19
CA ILE A 514 -0.33 -24.45 -3.57
C ILE A 514 0.62 -25.24 -4.48
N ASP A 515 0.10 -26.28 -5.10
CA ASP A 515 0.93 -27.23 -5.86
C ASP A 515 0.37 -27.44 -7.26
N LEU A 516 1.27 -27.45 -8.24
CA LEU A 516 1.05 -27.98 -9.58
C LEU A 516 1.34 -29.48 -9.53
N LEU A 517 0.35 -30.32 -9.80
CA LEU A 517 0.47 -31.77 -9.69
C LEU A 517 1.17 -32.38 -10.93
N LEU A 518 2.42 -32.01 -11.11
CA LEU A 518 3.34 -32.53 -12.11
C LEU A 518 4.67 -32.92 -11.45
N GLU A 519 5.38 -33.85 -12.05
CA GLU A 519 6.74 -34.17 -11.65
C GLU A 519 7.67 -32.97 -11.93
N GLU A 520 8.63 -32.71 -11.06
CA GLU A 520 9.57 -31.62 -11.19
C GLU A 520 10.30 -31.61 -12.54
N SER A 521 10.68 -32.81 -13.03
CA SER A 521 11.33 -32.98 -14.34
C SER A 521 10.45 -32.49 -15.51
N GLU A 522 9.15 -32.66 -15.42
CA GLU A 522 8.20 -32.18 -16.44
C GLU A 522 8.06 -30.65 -16.36
N ILE A 523 8.00 -30.09 -15.14
CA ILE A 523 7.96 -28.62 -14.95
C ILE A 523 9.20 -28.01 -15.59
N GLN A 524 10.39 -28.53 -15.29
CA GLN A 524 11.66 -28.04 -15.83
C GLN A 524 11.76 -28.21 -17.36
N SER A 525 11.26 -29.33 -17.88
CA SER A 525 11.18 -29.56 -19.33
C SER A 525 10.35 -28.50 -20.04
N ARG A 526 9.18 -28.18 -19.50
CA ARG A 526 8.28 -27.15 -20.06
C ARG A 526 8.88 -25.75 -19.97
N LEU A 527 9.53 -25.41 -18.84
CA LEU A 527 10.18 -24.12 -18.65
C LEU A 527 11.33 -23.91 -19.63
N SER A 528 12.11 -24.96 -19.91
CA SER A 528 13.23 -24.89 -20.87
C SER A 528 12.77 -24.60 -22.31
N GLY A 529 11.51 -24.89 -22.64
CA GLY A 529 10.88 -24.59 -23.93
C GLY A 529 10.24 -23.21 -24.02
N ASN A 530 10.15 -22.46 -22.94
CA ASN A 530 9.50 -21.15 -22.90
C ASN A 530 10.27 -20.11 -23.72
N LYS A 531 9.53 -19.28 -24.45
CA LYS A 531 10.11 -18.17 -25.20
C LYS A 531 10.54 -17.06 -24.26
N PRO A 532 11.64 -16.34 -24.58
CA PRO A 532 12.00 -15.13 -23.84
C PRO A 532 10.84 -14.14 -23.80
N VAL A 533 10.67 -13.49 -22.65
CA VAL A 533 9.66 -12.44 -22.51
C VAL A 533 9.93 -11.31 -23.48
N LYS A 534 8.87 -10.80 -24.10
CA LYS A 534 8.94 -9.65 -24.99
C LYS A 534 9.53 -8.44 -24.27
N GLU A 535 10.54 -7.82 -24.86
CA GLU A 535 11.06 -6.55 -24.36
C GLU A 535 9.99 -5.45 -24.50
N HIS A 536 9.39 -5.04 -23.40
CA HIS A 536 8.32 -4.03 -23.39
C HIS A 536 8.83 -2.62 -23.69
N TYR A 537 10.06 -2.29 -23.24
CA TYR A 537 10.61 -0.94 -23.31
C TYR A 537 12.04 -0.95 -23.86
N LYS A 538 12.28 -0.25 -24.97
CA LYS A 538 13.61 -0.12 -25.58
C LYS A 538 14.47 0.99 -24.97
N ARG A 539 13.85 1.96 -24.26
CA ARG A 539 14.52 3.14 -23.71
C ARG A 539 13.80 3.70 -22.48
N GLY A 540 14.44 4.68 -21.82
CA GLY A 540 13.85 5.46 -20.75
C GLY A 540 13.64 4.66 -19.47
N TYR A 541 12.79 5.19 -18.61
CA TYR A 541 12.52 4.60 -17.30
C TYR A 541 11.99 3.16 -17.37
N GLY A 542 11.11 2.86 -18.32
CA GLY A 542 10.60 1.49 -18.50
C GLY A 542 11.69 0.46 -18.72
N ARG A 543 12.79 0.82 -19.44
CA ARG A 543 13.94 -0.07 -19.60
C ARG A 543 14.74 -0.23 -18.30
N ILE A 544 14.89 0.83 -17.50
CA ILE A 544 15.50 0.74 -16.17
C ILE A 544 14.66 -0.21 -15.30
N PHE A 545 13.35 0.04 -15.26
CA PHE A 545 12.42 -0.77 -14.47
C PHE A 545 12.54 -2.27 -14.78
N THR A 546 12.38 -2.67 -16.05
CA THR A 546 12.40 -4.10 -16.44
C THR A 546 13.76 -4.78 -16.24
N LYS A 547 14.86 -4.01 -16.14
CA LYS A 547 16.19 -4.56 -15.89
C LYS A 547 16.53 -4.75 -14.42
N HIS A 548 15.97 -3.91 -13.55
CA HIS A 548 16.42 -3.77 -12.16
C HIS A 548 15.35 -4.11 -11.14
N VAL A 549 14.08 -4.29 -11.57
CA VAL A 549 13.02 -4.63 -10.64
C VAL A 549 13.20 -6.04 -10.08
N LEU A 550 13.17 -6.13 -8.76
CA LEU A 550 13.17 -7.37 -8.00
C LEU A 550 11.79 -8.05 -8.05
N GLN A 551 11.73 -9.32 -7.69
CA GLN A 551 10.49 -10.10 -7.66
C GLN A 551 9.56 -9.67 -6.52
N ALA A 552 8.32 -10.17 -6.54
CA ALA A 552 7.28 -9.78 -5.58
C ALA A 552 7.63 -10.15 -4.13
N ASP A 553 8.26 -11.31 -3.91
CA ASP A 553 8.78 -11.75 -2.61
C ASP A 553 9.90 -10.87 -2.06
N GLN A 554 10.53 -10.06 -2.91
CA GLN A 554 11.59 -9.10 -2.58
C GLN A 554 11.11 -7.63 -2.60
N GLY A 555 9.80 -7.40 -2.67
CA GLY A 555 9.19 -6.07 -2.58
C GLY A 555 9.10 -5.29 -3.90
N CYS A 556 9.46 -5.85 -5.04
CA CYS A 556 9.47 -5.17 -6.36
C CYS A 556 10.23 -3.83 -6.33
N ASP A 557 11.25 -3.68 -5.49
CA ASP A 557 12.15 -2.52 -5.51
C ASP A 557 13.24 -2.70 -6.59
N PHE A 558 14.10 -1.71 -6.78
CA PHE A 558 15.27 -1.88 -7.61
C PHE A 558 16.41 -2.50 -6.81
N ASP A 559 17.17 -3.39 -7.46
CA ASP A 559 18.28 -4.12 -6.87
C ASP A 559 19.38 -3.21 -6.30
N PHE A 560 19.57 -2.03 -6.90
CA PHE A 560 20.58 -1.04 -6.50
C PHE A 560 20.09 0.00 -5.48
N LEU A 561 18.85 -0.10 -4.98
CA LEU A 561 18.27 0.86 -4.02
C LEU A 561 18.14 0.29 -2.60
N ARG A 562 18.41 -0.99 -2.42
CA ARG A 562 18.42 -1.63 -1.09
C ARG A 562 19.64 -1.21 -0.29
N GLY A 563 19.48 -0.97 1.04
CA GLY A 563 20.54 -0.63 1.98
C GLY A 563 21.46 -1.78 2.35
#